data_c83df2924bbea999a291e0e8a570f552
#
_entry.id   c83df2924bbea999a291e0e8a570f552
#
_cell.length_a   1.000
_cell.length_b   1.000
_cell.length_c   1.000
_cell.angle_alpha   90.00
_cell.angle_beta   90.00
_cell.angle_gamma   90.00
#
_symmetry.space_group_name_H-M   'P 1'
#
loop_
_entity.id
_entity.type
_entity.pdbx_description
1 polymer ?
#
loop_
_entity_poly.entity_id
_entity_poly.type
_entity_poly.pdbx_seq_one_letter_code
_entity_poly.pdbx_strand_id
1 'polypeptide(L)'
;MIYYTGDIHGDPYEVIQFCDSKKLTEQDTLVLLGDVGANYYRNRRDTEMKKVLTAVKPTMLCIHGNHEIRPASLPSYRTKQWNGGTVWVEEAFPRLLFAMDGEIFNLEGLRHLVIGGAYSVDKFYRLARGYGWWPDEQPSQKIKDKVVQTLDTCGWQVDTVLSHTCPYPYEPRE
;
A
#
# COMPACT_ATOMS: atom_id res chain seq x y z
N MET A 1 10.26 -6.23 14.12
CA MET A 1 11.07 -5.92 12.90
C MET A 1 10.17 -5.49 11.76
N ILE A 2 10.73 -4.69 10.81
CA ILE A 2 10.02 -4.26 9.60
C ILE A 2 10.63 -4.99 8.39
N TYR A 3 9.77 -5.53 7.54
CA TYR A 3 10.15 -6.17 6.28
C TYR A 3 9.44 -5.48 5.12
N TYR A 4 10.04 -5.47 3.96
CA TYR A 4 9.50 -4.84 2.75
C TYR A 4 9.45 -5.85 1.61
N THR A 5 8.39 -5.82 0.83
CA THR A 5 8.25 -6.57 -0.41
C THR A 5 7.61 -5.70 -1.49
N GLY A 6 7.85 -6.03 -2.74
CA GLY A 6 7.18 -5.42 -3.88
C GLY A 6 5.72 -5.84 -4.01
N ASP A 7 5.21 -5.63 -5.19
CA ASP A 7 3.88 -6.01 -5.64
C ASP A 7 3.69 -7.53 -5.67
N ILE A 8 2.50 -7.99 -5.33
CA ILE A 8 2.16 -9.42 -5.29
C ILE A 8 1.01 -9.79 -6.24
N HIS A 9 0.35 -8.82 -6.85
CA HIS A 9 -0.72 -8.99 -7.85
C HIS A 9 -1.77 -10.07 -7.49
N GLY A 10 -2.11 -10.19 -6.22
CA GLY A 10 -3.08 -11.17 -5.73
C GLY A 10 -2.54 -12.60 -5.58
N ASP A 11 -1.22 -12.79 -5.66
CA ASP A 11 -0.56 -14.04 -5.29
C ASP A 11 0.16 -13.90 -3.94
N PRO A 12 -0.43 -14.36 -2.83
CA PRO A 12 0.13 -14.21 -1.48
C PRO A 12 1.15 -15.30 -1.14
N TYR A 13 1.45 -16.24 -2.04
CA TYR A 13 2.21 -17.46 -1.71
C TYR A 13 3.59 -17.16 -1.11
N GLU A 14 4.38 -16.33 -1.77
CA GLU A 14 5.72 -15.99 -1.29
C GLU A 14 5.68 -15.19 0.02
N VAL A 15 4.69 -14.33 0.19
CA VAL A 15 4.48 -13.58 1.44
C VAL A 15 4.20 -14.53 2.61
N ILE A 16 3.31 -15.51 2.41
CA ILE A 16 3.00 -16.51 3.45
C ILE A 16 4.22 -17.34 3.77
N GLN A 17 4.91 -17.88 2.75
CA GLN A 17 6.12 -18.65 2.95
C GLN A 17 7.20 -17.86 3.68
N PHE A 18 7.38 -16.59 3.33
CA PHE A 18 8.32 -15.72 4.03
C PHE A 18 7.95 -15.56 5.51
N CYS A 19 6.70 -15.23 5.81
CA CYS A 19 6.21 -15.07 7.18
C CYS A 19 6.44 -16.34 8.02
N ASP A 20 6.15 -17.50 7.45
CA ASP A 20 6.32 -18.80 8.11
C ASP A 20 7.80 -19.16 8.31
N SER A 21 8.63 -19.00 7.27
CA SER A 21 10.06 -19.32 7.32
C SER A 21 10.82 -18.45 8.34
N LYS A 22 10.44 -17.18 8.45
CA LYS A 22 11.01 -16.23 9.42
C LYS A 22 10.33 -16.29 10.77
N LYS A 23 9.24 -17.05 10.91
CA LYS A 23 8.43 -17.17 12.14
C LYS A 23 7.96 -15.80 12.64
N LEU A 24 7.49 -14.95 11.72
CA LEU A 24 7.05 -13.61 12.05
C LEU A 24 5.91 -13.65 13.08
N THR A 25 5.87 -12.61 13.91
CA THR A 25 4.94 -12.47 15.04
C THR A 25 4.03 -11.26 14.84
N GLU A 26 3.10 -11.05 15.75
CA GLU A 26 2.23 -9.86 15.76
C GLU A 26 2.99 -8.53 16.03
N GLN A 27 4.23 -8.63 16.51
CA GLN A 27 5.11 -7.46 16.72
C GLN A 27 5.86 -7.05 15.43
N ASP A 28 5.82 -7.89 14.40
CA ASP A 28 6.46 -7.61 13.13
C ASP A 28 5.50 -6.89 12.18
N THR A 29 6.07 -6.10 11.28
CA THR A 29 5.32 -5.43 10.21
C THR A 29 5.90 -5.82 8.86
N LEU A 30 5.04 -6.19 7.93
CA LEU A 30 5.39 -6.40 6.53
C LEU A 30 4.78 -5.28 5.69
N VAL A 31 5.63 -4.53 5.01
CA VAL A 31 5.23 -3.45 4.10
C VAL A 31 5.14 -4.02 2.69
N LEU A 32 3.96 -3.89 2.06
CA LEU A 32 3.69 -4.27 0.67
C LEU A 32 3.67 -2.98 -0.17
N LEU A 33 4.58 -2.86 -1.13
CA LEU A 33 4.81 -1.62 -1.89
C LEU A 33 3.88 -1.46 -3.09
N GLY A 34 2.59 -1.78 -2.90
CA GLY A 34 1.52 -1.61 -3.89
C GLY A 34 1.12 -2.90 -4.57
N ASP A 35 0.08 -2.81 -5.40
CA ASP A 35 -0.49 -3.89 -6.22
C ASP A 35 -0.72 -5.20 -5.45
N VAL A 36 -1.33 -5.04 -4.27
CA VAL A 36 -1.61 -6.15 -3.35
C VAL A 36 -2.64 -7.11 -3.93
N GLY A 37 -3.57 -6.62 -4.76
CA GLY A 37 -4.67 -7.41 -5.30
C GLY A 37 -5.81 -7.67 -4.32
N ALA A 38 -5.86 -6.91 -3.22
CA ALA A 38 -6.89 -7.05 -2.18
C ALA A 38 -8.12 -6.15 -2.41
N ASN A 39 -8.03 -5.21 -3.35
CA ASN A 39 -9.09 -4.24 -3.69
C ASN A 39 -9.24 -4.11 -5.21
N TYR A 40 -9.36 -5.21 -5.94
CA TYR A 40 -9.40 -5.20 -7.39
C TYR A 40 -10.79 -5.54 -7.95
N TYR A 41 -11.42 -6.62 -7.46
CA TYR A 41 -12.64 -7.19 -8.04
C TYR A 41 -13.93 -6.63 -7.44
N ARG A 42 -13.89 -6.00 -6.27
CA ARG A 42 -15.04 -5.52 -5.48
C ARG A 42 -16.06 -6.64 -5.19
N ASN A 43 -15.58 -7.86 -4.99
CA ASN A 43 -16.41 -9.02 -4.75
C ASN A 43 -15.72 -10.03 -3.79
N ARG A 44 -16.27 -11.25 -3.71
CA ARG A 44 -15.75 -12.31 -2.83
C ARG A 44 -14.25 -12.61 -3.03
N ARG A 45 -13.68 -12.41 -4.22
CA ARG A 45 -12.26 -12.67 -4.48
C ARG A 45 -11.38 -11.77 -3.59
N ASP A 46 -11.71 -10.48 -3.52
CA ASP A 46 -10.97 -9.54 -2.66
C ASP A 46 -11.11 -9.94 -1.18
N THR A 47 -12.31 -10.39 -0.77
CA THR A 47 -12.54 -10.87 0.60
C THR A 47 -11.70 -12.11 0.92
N GLU A 48 -11.62 -13.08 0.02
CA GLU A 48 -10.80 -14.28 0.22
C GLU A 48 -9.30 -13.93 0.24
N MET A 49 -8.85 -13.02 -0.62
CA MET A 49 -7.47 -12.53 -0.59
C MET A 49 -7.12 -11.88 0.75
N LYS A 50 -7.99 -11.03 1.27
CA LYS A 50 -7.82 -10.39 2.59
C LYS A 50 -7.76 -11.41 3.73
N LYS A 51 -8.61 -12.45 3.68
CA LYS A 51 -8.56 -13.55 4.66
C LYS A 51 -7.22 -14.28 4.64
N VAL A 52 -6.72 -14.58 3.44
CA VAL A 52 -5.44 -15.27 3.27
C VAL A 52 -4.30 -14.40 3.80
N LEU A 53 -4.24 -13.13 3.42
CA LEU A 53 -3.22 -12.19 3.91
C LEU A 53 -3.27 -12.01 5.43
N THR A 54 -4.45 -12.02 6.04
CA THR A 54 -4.60 -11.83 7.49
C THR A 54 -4.51 -13.13 8.30
N ALA A 55 -4.34 -14.28 7.64
CA ALA A 55 -4.07 -15.55 8.30
C ALA A 55 -2.65 -15.62 8.91
N VAL A 56 -1.70 -14.86 8.35
CA VAL A 56 -0.36 -14.71 8.96
C VAL A 56 -0.38 -13.72 10.13
N LYS A 57 0.64 -13.80 10.99
CA LYS A 57 0.66 -13.06 12.25
C LYS A 57 1.03 -11.56 12.13
N PRO A 58 1.99 -11.15 11.29
CA PRO A 58 2.42 -9.75 11.24
C PRO A 58 1.31 -8.81 10.80
N THR A 59 1.44 -7.55 11.17
CA THR A 59 0.65 -6.48 10.56
C THR A 59 1.15 -6.21 9.16
N MET A 60 0.24 -6.14 8.19
CA MET A 60 0.56 -5.73 6.81
C MET A 60 0.24 -4.26 6.63
N LEU A 61 1.23 -3.47 6.22
CA LEU A 61 1.06 -2.10 5.79
C LEU A 61 1.19 -2.04 4.27
N CYS A 62 0.08 -1.79 3.59
CA CYS A 62 0.01 -1.74 2.14
C CYS A 62 0.13 -0.30 1.65
N ILE A 63 0.99 -0.06 0.66
CA ILE A 63 1.03 1.18 -0.11
C ILE A 63 0.09 1.00 -1.30
N HIS A 64 -0.56 2.06 -1.76
CA HIS A 64 -1.43 1.98 -2.92
C HIS A 64 -0.63 1.75 -4.21
N GLY A 65 -1.03 0.77 -5.01
CA GLY A 65 -0.50 0.52 -6.36
C GLY A 65 -1.38 1.10 -7.47
N ASN A 66 -1.11 0.77 -8.74
CA ASN A 66 -1.95 1.20 -9.87
C ASN A 66 -2.94 0.11 -10.33
N HIS A 67 -2.78 -1.13 -9.89
CA HIS A 67 -3.68 -2.25 -10.18
C HIS A 67 -4.67 -2.51 -9.03
N GLU A 68 -5.12 -1.48 -8.33
CA GLU A 68 -6.09 -1.62 -7.26
C GLU A 68 -6.91 -0.34 -7.01
N ILE A 69 -8.08 -0.53 -6.41
CA ILE A 69 -8.97 0.57 -6.03
C ILE A 69 -8.44 1.21 -4.75
N ARG A 70 -8.40 2.54 -4.71
CA ARG A 70 -8.06 3.26 -3.48
C ARG A 70 -9.07 2.95 -2.37
N PRO A 71 -8.63 2.62 -1.15
CA PRO A 71 -9.53 2.36 -0.02
C PRO A 71 -10.52 3.48 0.25
N ALA A 72 -10.14 4.74 0.00
CA ALA A 72 -11.03 5.90 0.13
C ALA A 72 -12.30 5.83 -0.74
N SER A 73 -12.27 5.05 -1.82
CA SER A 73 -13.39 4.84 -2.75
C SER A 73 -14.27 3.63 -2.36
N LEU A 74 -13.94 2.94 -1.28
CA LEU A 74 -14.64 1.74 -0.82
C LEU A 74 -15.36 2.00 0.52
N PRO A 75 -16.69 1.79 0.60
CA PRO A 75 -17.48 2.14 1.78
C PRO A 75 -17.20 1.26 3.02
N SER A 76 -16.52 0.12 2.84
CA SER A 76 -16.14 -0.79 3.92
C SER A 76 -14.96 -0.30 4.75
N TYR A 77 -14.16 0.62 4.21
CA TYR A 77 -12.99 1.15 4.89
C TYR A 77 -13.33 2.28 5.86
N ARG A 78 -12.54 2.35 6.94
CA ARG A 78 -12.55 3.43 7.93
C ARG A 78 -11.11 3.90 8.15
N THR A 79 -10.94 5.11 8.62
CA THR A 79 -9.63 5.63 9.01
C THR A 79 -9.30 5.24 10.44
N LYS A 80 -8.02 4.98 10.70
CA LYS A 80 -7.46 4.66 12.01
C LYS A 80 -6.08 5.32 12.15
N GLN A 81 -5.76 5.80 13.35
CA GLN A 81 -4.39 6.22 13.68
C GLN A 81 -3.53 4.99 13.95
N TRP A 82 -2.37 4.93 13.33
CA TRP A 82 -1.41 3.84 13.53
C TRP A 82 0.03 4.34 13.31
N ASN A 83 0.90 4.11 14.27
CA ASN A 83 2.33 4.48 14.24
C ASN A 83 2.62 5.93 13.78
N GLY A 84 1.82 6.88 14.24
CA GLY A 84 2.00 8.31 13.93
C GLY A 84 1.31 8.81 12.67
N GLY A 85 0.82 7.92 11.82
CA GLY A 85 0.09 8.28 10.60
C GLY A 85 -1.34 7.74 10.59
N THR A 86 -2.08 8.07 9.55
CA THR A 86 -3.44 7.60 9.31
C THR A 86 -3.43 6.46 8.30
N VAL A 87 -4.16 5.39 8.60
CA VAL A 87 -4.36 4.24 7.71
C VAL A 87 -5.83 4.04 7.42
N TRP A 88 -6.12 3.39 6.30
CA TRP A 88 -7.40 2.80 5.98
C TRP A 88 -7.43 1.35 6.45
N VAL A 89 -8.53 0.93 7.07
CA VAL A 89 -8.71 -0.42 7.60
C VAL A 89 -10.15 -0.86 7.48
N GLU A 90 -10.39 -2.12 7.21
CA GLU A 90 -11.68 -2.76 7.35
C GLU A 90 -11.78 -3.45 8.72
N GLU A 91 -12.91 -3.35 9.39
CA GLU A 91 -13.14 -3.94 10.72
C GLU A 91 -12.90 -5.46 10.71
N ALA A 92 -13.28 -6.13 9.62
CA ALA A 92 -13.09 -7.58 9.45
C ALA A 92 -11.62 -7.99 9.28
N PHE A 93 -10.71 -7.05 8.95
CA PHE A 93 -9.31 -7.32 8.65
C PHE A 93 -8.37 -6.34 9.37
N PRO A 94 -8.36 -6.32 10.71
CA PRO A 94 -7.75 -5.25 11.52
C PRO A 94 -6.22 -5.16 11.42
N ARG A 95 -5.55 -6.18 10.85
CA ARG A 95 -4.09 -6.20 10.62
C ARG A 95 -3.69 -5.98 9.15
N LEU A 96 -4.66 -5.77 8.25
CA LEU A 96 -4.41 -5.38 6.87
C LEU A 96 -4.70 -3.88 6.73
N LEU A 97 -3.65 -3.08 6.78
CA LEU A 97 -3.70 -1.63 6.82
C LEU A 97 -3.27 -1.07 5.47
N PHE A 98 -3.99 -0.08 4.95
CA PHE A 98 -3.57 0.66 3.78
C PHE A 98 -3.14 2.06 4.19
N ALA A 99 -1.90 2.41 3.92
CA ALA A 99 -1.34 3.71 4.28
C ALA A 99 -2.07 4.84 3.53
N MET A 100 -2.34 5.93 4.22
CA MET A 100 -2.86 7.12 3.57
C MET A 100 -1.69 7.94 2.99
N ASP A 101 -1.82 8.35 1.75
CA ASP A 101 -0.82 9.17 1.08
C ASP A 101 -0.57 10.49 1.82
N GLY A 102 0.70 10.90 1.88
CA GLY A 102 1.14 12.11 2.55
C GLY A 102 1.23 11.98 4.07
N GLU A 103 1.07 10.79 4.63
CA GLU A 103 1.30 10.52 6.06
C GLU A 103 2.74 10.07 6.30
N ILE A 104 3.23 10.31 7.52
CA ILE A 104 4.51 9.81 8.01
C ILE A 104 4.26 8.78 9.09
N PHE A 105 4.81 7.60 8.92
CA PHE A 105 4.75 6.51 9.89
C PHE A 105 6.09 6.36 10.61
N ASN A 106 6.05 6.24 11.92
CA ASN A 106 7.23 5.87 12.71
C ASN A 106 7.30 4.34 12.79
N LEU A 107 8.21 3.76 12.02
CA LEU A 107 8.45 2.32 12.02
C LEU A 107 9.85 2.06 12.59
N GLU A 108 9.90 1.49 13.80
CA GLU A 108 11.14 1.25 14.56
C GLU A 108 12.05 2.48 14.73
N GLY A 109 11.45 3.63 14.96
CA GLY A 109 12.16 4.90 15.17
C GLY A 109 12.52 5.64 13.90
N LEU A 110 12.30 5.05 12.72
CA LEU A 110 12.50 5.69 11.42
C LEU A 110 11.20 6.29 10.87
N ARG A 111 11.32 7.44 10.24
CA ARG A 111 10.20 8.22 9.67
C ARG A 111 10.01 7.87 8.21
N HIS A 112 8.90 7.20 7.90
CA HIS A 112 8.56 6.75 6.56
C HIS A 112 7.43 7.59 5.99
N LEU A 113 7.73 8.44 5.01
CA LEU A 113 6.71 9.14 4.23
C LEU A 113 6.11 8.19 3.20
N VAL A 114 4.79 8.26 3.01
CA VAL A 114 4.08 7.42 2.03
C VAL A 114 3.54 8.25 0.87
N ILE A 115 3.77 7.77 -0.35
CA ILE A 115 3.11 8.24 -1.56
C ILE A 115 2.93 7.07 -2.53
N GLY A 116 1.70 6.61 -2.69
CA GLY A 116 1.37 5.46 -3.55
C GLY A 116 0.88 5.85 -4.94
N GLY A 117 0.67 4.81 -5.74
CA GLY A 117 0.16 4.91 -7.09
C GLY A 117 1.25 5.04 -8.16
N ALA A 118 0.88 4.66 -9.38
CA ALA A 118 1.73 4.77 -10.56
C ALA A 118 0.88 4.97 -11.82
N TYR A 119 1.50 5.32 -12.93
CA TYR A 119 0.86 5.30 -14.24
C TYR A 119 0.84 3.88 -14.80
N SER A 120 -0.33 3.42 -15.25
CA SER A 120 -0.45 2.12 -15.94
C SER A 120 -0.05 2.25 -17.40
N VAL A 121 1.12 1.73 -17.76
CA VAL A 121 1.60 1.70 -19.16
C VAL A 121 0.67 0.86 -20.05
N ASP A 122 -0.03 -0.11 -19.48
CA ASP A 122 -0.98 -1.01 -20.12
C ASP A 122 -2.45 -0.52 -20.06
N LYS A 123 -2.69 0.72 -19.65
CA LYS A 123 -4.02 1.33 -19.48
C LYS A 123 -4.96 1.05 -20.64
N PHE A 124 -4.53 1.32 -21.86
CA PHE A 124 -5.39 1.16 -23.04
C PHE A 124 -5.69 -0.30 -23.35
N TYR A 125 -4.74 -1.20 -23.11
CA TYR A 125 -4.97 -2.64 -23.21
C TYR A 125 -6.00 -3.10 -22.19
N ARG A 126 -5.89 -2.68 -20.93
CA ARG A 126 -6.84 -3.01 -19.85
C ARG A 126 -8.25 -2.54 -20.19
N LEU A 127 -8.39 -1.29 -20.63
CA LEU A 127 -9.68 -0.75 -21.04
C LEU A 127 -10.29 -1.52 -22.22
N ALA A 128 -9.50 -1.84 -23.23
CA ALA A 128 -9.96 -2.61 -24.39
C ALA A 128 -10.40 -4.04 -24.04
N ARG A 129 -9.83 -4.64 -22.99
CA ARG A 129 -10.17 -5.97 -22.49
C ARG A 129 -11.22 -6.00 -21.41
N GLY A 130 -11.68 -4.84 -20.95
CA GLY A 130 -12.61 -4.74 -19.80
C GLY A 130 -11.97 -5.12 -18.46
N TYR A 131 -10.66 -5.01 -18.33
CA TYR A 131 -9.96 -5.19 -17.07
C TYR A 131 -10.09 -3.94 -16.18
N GLY A 132 -9.93 -4.11 -14.85
CA GLY A 132 -10.01 -3.02 -13.92
C GLY A 132 -8.93 -1.95 -14.20
N TRP A 133 -9.35 -0.71 -14.33
CA TRP A 133 -8.51 0.48 -14.35
C TRP A 133 -9.24 1.61 -13.62
N TRP A 134 -8.51 2.44 -12.89
CA TRP A 134 -9.11 3.50 -12.07
C TRP A 134 -8.44 4.84 -12.37
N PRO A 135 -9.23 5.91 -12.57
CA PRO A 135 -8.70 7.24 -12.90
C PRO A 135 -7.79 7.85 -11.83
N ASP A 136 -7.91 7.37 -10.58
CA ASP A 136 -7.15 7.79 -9.42
C ASP A 136 -5.93 6.89 -9.13
N GLU A 137 -5.48 6.12 -10.13
CA GLU A 137 -4.27 5.28 -10.03
C GLU A 137 -3.02 6.07 -9.61
N GLN A 138 -2.87 7.29 -10.13
CA GLN A 138 -1.79 8.20 -9.76
C GLN A 138 -2.19 9.12 -8.60
N PRO A 139 -1.23 9.62 -7.81
CA PRO A 139 -1.52 10.62 -6.81
C PRO A 139 -2.04 11.92 -7.47
N SER A 140 -3.22 12.35 -7.04
CA SER A 140 -3.82 13.62 -7.49
C SER A 140 -2.97 14.82 -7.05
N GLN A 141 -3.20 16.01 -7.64
CA GLN A 141 -2.52 17.22 -7.20
C GLN A 141 -2.77 17.49 -5.71
N LYS A 142 -3.97 17.25 -5.20
CA LYS A 142 -4.30 17.37 -3.77
C LYS A 142 -3.42 16.47 -2.89
N ILE A 143 -3.14 15.24 -3.32
CA ILE A 143 -2.23 14.33 -2.60
C ILE A 143 -0.81 14.88 -2.63
N LYS A 144 -0.34 15.34 -3.77
CA LYS A 144 1.01 15.93 -3.92
C LYS A 144 1.18 17.17 -3.04
N ASP A 145 0.19 18.05 -3.02
CA ASP A 145 0.18 19.25 -2.15
C ASP A 145 0.21 18.87 -0.67
N LYS A 146 -0.54 17.83 -0.26
CA LYS A 146 -0.49 17.29 1.09
C LYS A 146 0.90 16.76 1.44
N VAL A 147 1.56 16.03 0.53
CA VAL A 147 2.93 15.53 0.73
C VAL A 147 3.89 16.68 0.97
N VAL A 148 3.84 17.73 0.15
CA VAL A 148 4.69 18.92 0.32
C VAL A 148 4.42 19.59 1.67
N GLN A 149 3.15 19.81 2.03
CA GLN A 149 2.77 20.39 3.31
C GLN A 149 3.27 19.56 4.51
N THR A 150 3.18 18.23 4.41
CA THR A 150 3.69 17.32 5.44
C THR A 150 5.21 17.45 5.58
N LEU A 151 5.93 17.48 4.46
CA LEU A 151 7.38 17.67 4.43
C LEU A 151 7.78 19.02 5.00
N ASP A 152 7.11 20.10 4.62
CA ASP A 152 7.37 21.46 5.16
C ASP A 152 7.17 21.49 6.68
N THR A 153 6.11 20.85 7.19
CA THR A 153 5.81 20.79 8.61
C THR A 153 6.91 20.07 9.41
N CYS A 154 7.56 19.09 8.81
CA CYS A 154 8.63 18.32 9.45
C CYS A 154 10.06 18.75 9.03
N GLY A 155 10.19 19.88 8.35
CA GLY A 155 11.48 20.40 7.89
C GLY A 155 12.18 19.47 6.90
N TRP A 156 11.42 18.74 6.08
CA TRP A 156 11.91 17.76 5.09
C TRP A 156 12.74 16.62 5.70
N GLN A 157 12.56 16.39 6.99
CA GLN A 157 13.29 15.34 7.71
C GLN A 157 12.48 14.04 7.72
N VAL A 158 12.72 13.19 6.75
CA VAL A 158 12.23 11.81 6.67
C VAL A 158 13.41 10.89 6.38
N ASP A 159 13.35 9.65 6.90
CA ASP A 159 14.42 8.68 6.71
C ASP A 159 14.21 7.87 5.44
N THR A 160 12.95 7.65 5.06
CA THR A 160 12.57 6.81 3.92
C THR A 160 11.30 7.35 3.27
N VAL A 161 11.20 7.16 1.96
CA VAL A 161 9.95 7.34 1.20
C VAL A 161 9.48 5.96 0.73
N LEU A 162 8.26 5.59 1.11
CA LEU A 162 7.60 4.37 0.63
C LEU A 162 6.71 4.74 -0.55
N SER A 163 7.00 4.17 -1.71
CA SER A 163 6.22 4.41 -2.93
C SER A 163 6.11 3.13 -3.76
N HIS A 164 5.10 3.06 -4.62
CA HIS A 164 4.91 1.93 -5.54
C HIS A 164 5.82 2.06 -6.77
N THR A 165 6.15 3.28 -7.18
CA THR A 165 7.08 3.56 -8.28
C THR A 165 8.09 4.61 -7.86
N CYS A 166 9.23 4.66 -8.56
CA CYS A 166 10.25 5.68 -8.34
C CYS A 166 10.04 6.89 -9.29
N PRO A 167 10.60 8.06 -8.95
CA PRO A 167 10.67 9.17 -9.90
C PRO A 167 11.48 8.78 -11.15
N TYR A 168 11.06 9.23 -12.33
CA TYR A 168 11.67 8.91 -13.63
C TYR A 168 13.22 8.99 -13.68
N PRO A 169 13.89 9.98 -13.06
CA PRO A 169 15.36 10.03 -13.05
C PRO A 169 16.03 8.85 -12.34
N TYR A 170 15.29 8.13 -11.50
CA TYR A 170 15.79 6.99 -10.71
C TYR A 170 15.26 5.65 -11.20
N GLU A 171 14.54 5.65 -12.32
CA GLU A 171 14.03 4.42 -12.93
C GLU A 171 15.24 3.56 -13.39
N PRO A 172 15.28 2.27 -13.02
CA PRO A 172 16.33 1.36 -13.49
C PRO A 172 16.32 1.34 -15.02
N ARG A 173 17.49 1.54 -15.64
CA ARG A 173 17.67 1.43 -17.07
C ARG A 173 18.44 0.15 -17.35
N GLU A 174 17.92 -0.65 -18.27
CA GLU A 174 18.63 -1.81 -18.82
C GLU A 174 19.91 -1.39 -19.57
#